data_16913f24c72c889312767d19d1a40d98
#
_entry.id   16913f24c72c889312767d19d1a40d98
#
_cell.length_a   1.000
_cell.length_b   1.000
_cell.length_c   1.000
_cell.angle_alpha   90.00
_cell.angle_beta   90.00
_cell.angle_gamma   90.00
#
_symmetry.space_group_name_H-M   'P 1'
#
loop_
_entity.id
_entity.type
_entity.pdbx_description
1 polymer ?
#
loop_
_entity_poly.entity_id
_entity_poly.type
_entity_poly.pdbx_seq_one_letter_code
_entity_poly.pdbx_strand_id
1 'polypeptide(L)'
;LWLLHNGPLVLGFGPPELVVNCAESFRGESRLDHLFPALLEAGGYHYTGSPPLALQISRDKEISKKILTFHGIKVPGFITYRTNEEVNDPPSLRFPLIVKPNSADASEGIAQASVVEDLEALKERVAFVHQRFEQPAIVEEFIVGRELYVSLIGNDERLEPLPLTELVFDKEKNAPEERFATQSAKWDEAYRRRKGVRNVFARPVSAAARERIDTICR
;
A
#
# COMPACT_ATOMS: atom_id res chain seq x y z
N LEU A 1 -4.33 -7.03 23.84
CA LEU A 1 -3.99 -5.72 23.20
C LEU A 1 -3.64 -4.63 24.21
N TRP A 2 -3.70 -4.90 25.48
CA TRP A 2 -3.52 -3.91 26.58
C TRP A 2 -2.07 -3.81 27.09
N LEU A 3 -1.13 -4.55 26.55
CA LEU A 3 0.13 -4.90 27.23
C LEU A 3 1.38 -4.13 26.80
N LEU A 4 1.30 -3.24 25.83
CA LEU A 4 2.50 -2.59 25.29
C LEU A 4 2.73 -1.14 25.73
N HIS A 5 1.96 -0.65 26.70
CA HIS A 5 2.07 0.77 27.07
C HIS A 5 3.19 1.08 28.05
N ASN A 6 3.64 0.16 28.90
CA ASN A 6 4.53 0.51 30.02
C ASN A 6 5.44 -0.61 30.58
N GLY A 7 6.02 -1.49 29.80
CA GLY A 7 6.97 -2.43 30.39
C GLY A 7 7.33 -3.65 29.53
N PRO A 8 8.20 -4.56 30.02
CA PRO A 8 8.47 -5.79 29.32
C PRO A 8 7.17 -6.57 29.12
N LEU A 9 7.09 -7.28 28.01
CA LEU A 9 5.93 -8.11 27.61
C LEU A 9 5.74 -9.21 28.67
N VAL A 10 5.04 -8.90 29.77
CA VAL A 10 4.65 -9.89 30.77
C VAL A 10 3.20 -10.24 30.48
N LEU A 11 3.01 -11.30 29.70
CA LEU A 11 1.72 -11.95 29.60
C LEU A 11 1.48 -12.65 30.93
N GLY A 12 0.48 -12.20 31.70
CA GLY A 12 0.11 -12.79 32.99
C GLY A 12 -0.48 -14.20 32.90
N PHE A 13 -0.42 -14.82 31.69
CA PHE A 13 -0.79 -16.18 31.36
C PHE A 13 0.41 -16.83 30.71
N GLY A 14 0.48 -18.16 30.69
CA GLY A 14 1.52 -18.89 29.96
C GLY A 14 1.63 -18.39 28.50
N PRO A 15 2.76 -18.60 27.82
CA PRO A 15 2.96 -18.10 26.47
C PRO A 15 1.86 -18.64 25.55
N PRO A 16 1.16 -17.80 24.76
CA PRO A 16 0.17 -18.26 23.81
C PRO A 16 0.84 -19.09 22.72
N GLU A 17 0.14 -20.08 22.19
CA GLU A 17 0.63 -20.86 21.04
C GLU A 17 0.74 -20.00 19.77
N LEU A 18 -0.15 -19.02 19.62
CA LEU A 18 -0.17 -18.10 18.49
C LEU A 18 -0.74 -16.74 18.91
N VAL A 19 -0.11 -15.67 18.48
CA VAL A 19 -0.61 -14.29 18.62
C VAL A 19 -1.27 -13.86 17.31
N VAL A 20 -2.55 -13.54 17.33
CA VAL A 20 -3.20 -12.90 16.18
C VAL A 20 -2.86 -11.41 16.20
N ASN A 21 -1.97 -11.01 15.30
CA ASN A 21 -1.51 -9.62 15.20
C ASN A 21 -2.48 -8.80 14.34
N CYS A 22 -3.22 -7.89 14.97
CA CYS A 22 -4.10 -6.91 14.34
C CYS A 22 -3.64 -5.47 14.62
N ALA A 23 -2.36 -5.28 14.97
CA ALA A 23 -1.84 -3.94 15.27
C ALA A 23 -1.51 -3.19 13.98
N GLU A 24 -2.08 -2.00 13.81
CA GLU A 24 -1.85 -1.09 12.67
C GLU A 24 -0.96 0.10 13.05
N SER A 25 -0.55 0.18 14.30
CA SER A 25 0.31 1.25 14.82
C SER A 25 1.03 0.81 16.10
N PHE A 26 2.12 1.48 16.42
CA PHE A 26 2.80 1.37 17.69
C PHE A 26 2.88 2.74 18.35
N ARG A 27 2.37 2.86 19.59
CA ARG A 27 2.24 4.16 20.31
C ARG A 27 1.45 5.23 19.55
N GLY A 28 0.46 4.82 18.75
CA GLY A 28 -0.32 5.74 17.93
C GLY A 28 0.34 6.15 16.61
N GLU A 29 1.54 5.67 16.34
CA GLU A 29 2.33 5.96 15.14
C GLU A 29 2.25 4.78 14.18
N SER A 30 1.54 4.94 13.06
CA SER A 30 1.40 3.86 12.05
C SER A 30 2.74 3.48 11.41
N ARG A 31 3.67 4.43 11.26
CA ARG A 31 5.03 4.18 10.74
C ARG A 31 5.87 3.21 11.60
N LEU A 32 5.43 2.95 12.83
CA LEU A 32 6.10 2.08 13.80
C LEU A 32 5.40 0.72 13.98
N ASP A 33 4.44 0.37 13.11
CA ASP A 33 3.69 -0.89 13.19
C ASP A 33 4.58 -2.13 13.16
N HIS A 34 5.71 -2.08 12.44
CA HIS A 34 6.71 -3.14 12.36
C HIS A 34 7.40 -3.47 13.70
N LEU A 35 7.35 -2.56 14.67
CA LEU A 35 7.93 -2.79 15.99
C LEU A 35 7.13 -3.81 16.80
N PHE A 36 5.82 -3.94 16.55
CA PHE A 36 5.01 -4.91 17.26
C PHE A 36 5.43 -6.35 16.95
N PRO A 37 5.47 -6.80 15.68
CA PRO A 37 6.01 -8.13 15.37
C PRO A 37 7.48 -8.28 15.75
N ALA A 38 8.31 -7.23 15.71
CA ALA A 38 9.69 -7.32 16.19
C ALA A 38 9.79 -7.67 17.68
N LEU A 39 8.89 -7.11 18.51
CA LEU A 39 8.81 -7.47 19.92
C LEU A 39 8.32 -8.91 20.13
N LEU A 40 7.39 -9.39 19.31
CA LEU A 40 6.92 -10.76 19.35
C LEU A 40 8.02 -11.74 18.99
N GLU A 41 8.81 -11.45 17.94
CA GLU A 41 10.00 -12.25 17.56
C GLU A 41 11.05 -12.28 18.67
N ALA A 42 11.36 -11.11 19.24
CA ALA A 42 12.31 -11.01 20.37
C ALA A 42 11.83 -11.79 21.60
N GLY A 43 10.53 -11.94 21.80
CA GLY A 43 9.91 -12.72 22.85
C GLY A 43 9.74 -14.21 22.53
N GLY A 44 10.08 -14.67 21.31
CA GLY A 44 9.93 -16.05 20.88
C GLY A 44 8.48 -16.47 20.59
N TYR A 45 7.59 -15.52 20.31
CA TYR A 45 6.18 -15.79 20.04
C TYR A 45 5.92 -16.04 18.55
N HIS A 46 5.10 -17.04 18.26
CA HIS A 46 4.50 -17.20 16.94
C HIS A 46 3.36 -16.18 16.76
N TYR A 47 3.25 -15.56 15.58
CA TYR A 47 2.23 -14.56 15.30
C TYR A 47 1.76 -14.60 13.84
N THR A 48 0.60 -14.01 13.58
CA THR A 48 0.06 -13.84 12.23
C THR A 48 0.54 -12.54 11.60
N GLY A 49 0.71 -12.53 10.27
CA GLY A 49 1.11 -11.37 9.49
C GLY A 49 2.56 -11.44 9.03
N SER A 50 3.01 -10.37 8.40
CA SER A 50 4.34 -10.28 7.81
C SER A 50 5.41 -9.96 8.87
N PRO A 51 6.67 -10.41 8.66
CA PRO A 51 7.77 -10.10 9.57
C PRO A 51 8.11 -8.60 9.56
N PRO A 52 8.79 -8.10 10.61
CA PRO A 52 9.09 -6.68 10.80
C PRO A 52 9.75 -6.02 9.60
N LEU A 53 10.74 -6.68 9.02
CA LEU A 53 11.47 -6.16 7.85
C LEU A 53 10.55 -6.01 6.62
N ALA A 54 9.66 -6.97 6.39
CA ALA A 54 8.71 -6.90 5.27
C ALA A 54 7.73 -5.74 5.44
N LEU A 55 7.21 -5.52 6.65
CA LEU A 55 6.36 -4.37 6.96
C LEU A 55 7.09 -3.05 6.74
N GLN A 56 8.33 -2.93 7.22
CA GLN A 56 9.12 -1.73 7.06
C GLN A 56 9.44 -1.41 5.59
N ILE A 57 9.84 -2.44 4.80
CA ILE A 57 10.11 -2.27 3.37
C ILE A 57 8.82 -1.91 2.62
N SER A 58 7.72 -2.61 2.88
CA SER A 58 6.46 -2.39 2.16
C SER A 58 5.86 -1.00 2.42
N ARG A 59 6.15 -0.41 3.57
CA ARG A 59 5.71 0.94 3.92
C ARG A 59 6.44 2.01 3.10
N ASP A 60 7.72 1.86 2.80
CA ASP A 60 8.47 2.78 1.95
C ASP A 60 8.29 2.40 0.46
N LYS A 61 7.43 3.15 -0.24
CA LYS A 61 7.10 2.88 -1.64
C LYS A 61 8.30 3.02 -2.57
N GLU A 62 9.21 3.94 -2.28
CA GLU A 62 10.43 4.13 -3.07
C GLU A 62 11.35 2.92 -2.93
N ILE A 63 11.61 2.47 -1.70
CA ILE A 63 12.46 1.29 -1.44
C ILE A 63 11.81 0.04 -2.02
N SER A 64 10.51 -0.19 -1.78
CA SER A 64 9.77 -1.32 -2.35
C SER A 64 9.91 -1.38 -3.87
N LYS A 65 9.70 -0.27 -4.56
CA LYS A 65 9.80 -0.21 -6.02
C LYS A 65 11.23 -0.45 -6.53
N LYS A 66 12.24 0.06 -5.84
CA LYS A 66 13.64 -0.21 -6.19
C LYS A 66 13.98 -1.69 -6.06
N ILE A 67 13.52 -2.35 -5.00
CA ILE A 67 13.70 -3.79 -4.80
C ILE A 67 12.97 -4.57 -5.88
N LEU A 68 11.69 -4.28 -6.14
CA LEU A 68 10.91 -4.93 -7.19
C LEU A 68 11.56 -4.77 -8.58
N THR A 69 12.04 -3.56 -8.89
CA THR A 69 12.74 -3.28 -10.16
C THR A 69 14.03 -4.09 -10.28
N PHE A 70 14.82 -4.20 -9.20
CA PHE A 70 16.04 -5.00 -9.18
C PHE A 70 15.76 -6.47 -9.48
N HIS A 71 14.63 -7.00 -9.01
CA HIS A 71 14.19 -8.37 -9.30
C HIS A 71 13.44 -8.52 -10.63
N GLY A 72 13.44 -7.50 -11.49
CA GLY A 72 12.80 -7.55 -12.82
C GLY A 72 11.26 -7.49 -12.77
N ILE A 73 10.68 -7.18 -11.62
CA ILE A 73 9.24 -6.98 -11.46
C ILE A 73 8.89 -5.58 -11.97
N LYS A 74 7.99 -5.54 -12.96
CA LYS A 74 7.59 -4.28 -13.59
C LYS A 74 6.77 -3.42 -12.64
N VAL A 75 7.26 -2.20 -12.39
CA VAL A 75 6.55 -1.14 -11.66
C VAL A 75 6.34 0.06 -12.57
N PRO A 76 5.38 0.96 -12.31
CA PRO A 76 5.30 2.25 -12.98
C PRO A 76 6.58 3.05 -12.81
N GLY A 77 6.98 3.83 -13.82
CA GLY A 77 8.05 4.80 -13.69
C GLY A 77 7.78 5.72 -12.50
N PHE A 78 8.79 6.07 -11.73
CA PHE A 78 8.62 6.89 -10.54
C PHE A 78 9.83 7.77 -10.23
N ILE A 79 9.57 8.85 -9.48
CA ILE A 79 10.54 9.73 -8.85
C ILE A 79 10.04 10.12 -7.47
N THR A 80 10.95 10.41 -6.54
CA THR A 80 10.59 10.86 -5.20
C THR A 80 11.16 12.25 -4.96
N TYR A 81 10.29 13.20 -4.61
CA TYR A 81 10.68 14.54 -4.17
C TYR A 81 10.77 14.58 -2.64
N ARG A 82 11.95 14.89 -2.13
CA ARG A 82 12.19 15.09 -0.69
C ARG A 82 11.57 16.40 -0.23
N THR A 83 11.28 16.50 1.06
CA THR A 83 10.81 17.77 1.64
C THR A 83 11.82 18.88 1.35
N ASN A 84 11.34 20.03 0.87
CA ASN A 84 12.14 21.19 0.43
C ASN A 84 12.95 21.00 -0.87
N GLU A 85 12.75 19.91 -1.59
CA GLU A 85 13.31 19.74 -2.93
C GLU A 85 12.48 20.50 -3.96
N GLU A 86 13.15 21.12 -4.93
CA GLU A 86 12.48 21.83 -6.03
C GLU A 86 11.81 20.83 -6.97
N VAL A 87 10.55 21.07 -7.27
CA VAL A 87 9.76 20.21 -8.18
C VAL A 87 9.92 20.69 -9.61
N ASN A 88 10.65 19.93 -10.40
CA ASN A 88 10.86 20.16 -11.82
C ASN A 88 10.11 19.13 -12.67
N ASP A 89 9.95 19.42 -13.96
CA ASP A 89 9.37 18.47 -14.92
C ASP A 89 10.19 17.16 -14.91
N PRO A 90 9.60 16.00 -14.58
CA PRO A 90 10.33 14.75 -14.52
C PRO A 90 10.56 14.17 -15.93
N PRO A 91 11.77 14.29 -16.52
CA PRO A 91 12.00 13.98 -17.94
C PRO A 91 11.84 12.49 -18.28
N SER A 92 11.84 11.62 -17.26
CA SER A 92 11.69 10.18 -17.41
C SER A 92 10.25 9.68 -17.25
N LEU A 93 9.31 10.55 -16.89
CA LEU A 93 7.91 10.18 -16.64
C LEU A 93 6.99 10.90 -17.65
N ARG A 94 5.81 10.32 -17.85
CA ARG A 94 4.79 10.87 -18.75
C ARG A 94 3.49 11.12 -17.99
N PHE A 95 2.93 12.31 -18.15
CA PHE A 95 1.59 12.60 -17.64
C PHE A 95 0.51 11.73 -18.31
N PRO A 96 -0.59 11.40 -17.59
CA PRO A 96 -0.88 11.80 -16.22
C PRO A 96 0.00 11.06 -15.19
N LEU A 97 0.32 11.77 -14.10
CA LEU A 97 1.08 11.21 -12.98
C LEU A 97 0.21 11.12 -11.73
N ILE A 98 0.55 10.23 -10.81
CA ILE A 98 -0.10 10.15 -9.51
C ILE A 98 0.90 10.46 -8.40
N VAL A 99 0.54 11.38 -7.51
CA VAL A 99 1.36 11.83 -6.37
C VAL A 99 0.82 11.22 -5.08
N LYS A 100 1.70 10.59 -4.32
CA LYS A 100 1.36 9.87 -3.08
C LYS A 100 2.34 10.21 -1.97
N PRO A 101 1.94 10.19 -0.69
CA PRO A 101 2.88 10.15 0.41
C PRO A 101 3.73 8.87 0.33
N ASN A 102 5.05 8.99 0.49
CA ASN A 102 5.96 7.85 0.30
C ASN A 102 5.75 6.73 1.32
N SER A 103 5.50 7.09 2.59
CA SER A 103 5.47 6.15 3.70
C SER A 103 4.08 5.93 4.33
N ALA A 104 3.01 6.48 3.74
CA ALA A 104 1.63 6.21 4.14
C ALA A 104 1.11 4.93 3.46
N ASP A 105 0.18 4.22 4.08
CA ASP A 105 -0.48 3.05 3.51
C ASP A 105 -2.02 3.21 3.44
N ALA A 106 -2.74 2.12 3.17
CA ALA A 106 -4.21 2.09 3.13
C ALA A 106 -4.87 3.19 2.27
N SER A 107 -4.16 3.72 1.27
CA SER A 107 -4.53 4.86 0.42
C SER A 107 -4.65 6.21 1.16
N GLU A 108 -4.06 6.33 2.35
CA GLU A 108 -3.98 7.61 3.05
C GLU A 108 -3.33 8.67 2.14
N GLY A 109 -3.95 9.84 2.06
CA GLY A 109 -3.49 10.92 1.19
C GLY A 109 -3.73 10.73 -0.31
N ILE A 110 -4.39 9.65 -0.74
CA ILE A 110 -4.74 9.40 -2.14
C ILE A 110 -6.20 9.79 -2.39
N ALA A 111 -6.39 10.76 -3.29
CA ALA A 111 -7.69 11.27 -3.72
C ALA A 111 -7.71 11.38 -5.26
N GLN A 112 -8.83 11.78 -5.85
CA GLN A 112 -8.87 12.07 -7.30
C GLN A 112 -7.87 13.16 -7.67
N ALA A 113 -7.72 14.20 -6.85
CA ALA A 113 -6.71 15.24 -7.01
C ALA A 113 -5.24 14.77 -6.87
N SER A 114 -5.00 13.48 -6.57
CA SER A 114 -3.65 12.93 -6.59
C SER A 114 -3.17 12.62 -8.01
N VAL A 115 -4.07 12.51 -8.99
CA VAL A 115 -3.73 12.40 -10.40
C VAL A 115 -3.59 13.80 -10.97
N VAL A 116 -2.47 14.07 -11.62
CA VAL A 116 -2.07 15.38 -12.13
C VAL A 116 -1.72 15.28 -13.62
N GLU A 117 -2.09 16.30 -14.39
CA GLU A 117 -2.00 16.31 -15.84
C GLU A 117 -0.85 17.17 -16.37
N ASP A 118 -0.30 18.03 -15.52
CA ASP A 118 0.76 18.98 -15.88
C ASP A 118 1.71 19.31 -14.70
N LEU A 119 2.73 20.09 -14.98
CA LEU A 119 3.77 20.47 -14.01
C LEU A 119 3.23 21.34 -12.87
N GLU A 120 2.30 22.24 -13.14
CA GLU A 120 1.78 23.13 -12.08
C GLU A 120 0.94 22.33 -11.09
N ALA A 121 0.05 21.46 -11.56
CA ALA A 121 -0.70 20.53 -10.72
C ALA A 121 0.24 19.59 -9.95
N LEU A 122 1.35 19.14 -10.57
CA LEU A 122 2.36 18.34 -9.91
C LEU A 122 3.01 19.09 -8.74
N LYS A 123 3.44 20.32 -8.94
CA LYS A 123 4.03 21.16 -7.88
C LYS A 123 3.08 21.36 -6.71
N GLU A 124 1.83 21.72 -7.00
CA GLU A 124 0.80 21.93 -5.98
C GLU A 124 0.56 20.64 -5.19
N ARG A 125 0.47 19.50 -5.88
CA ARG A 125 0.18 18.23 -5.23
C ARG A 125 1.35 17.72 -4.39
N VAL A 126 2.59 17.88 -4.83
CA VAL A 126 3.79 17.58 -4.06
C VAL A 126 3.86 18.46 -2.80
N ALA A 127 3.63 19.78 -2.95
CA ALA A 127 3.59 20.70 -1.83
C ALA A 127 2.51 20.31 -0.80
N PHE A 128 1.33 19.91 -1.25
CA PHE A 128 0.28 19.40 -0.38
C PHE A 128 0.75 18.18 0.43
N VAL A 129 1.42 17.20 -0.21
CA VAL A 129 1.93 16.01 0.49
C VAL A 129 2.96 16.40 1.53
N HIS A 130 3.93 17.26 1.20
CA HIS A 130 4.96 17.73 2.11
C HIS A 130 4.36 18.45 3.33
N GLN A 131 3.40 19.33 3.11
CA GLN A 131 2.78 20.11 4.19
C GLN A 131 1.84 19.28 5.08
N ARG A 132 1.08 18.38 4.46
CA ARG A 132 0.02 17.66 5.19
C ARG A 132 0.54 16.41 5.90
N PHE A 133 1.53 15.73 5.33
CA PHE A 133 2.03 14.43 5.79
C PHE A 133 3.46 14.49 6.32
N GLU A 134 4.15 15.62 6.20
CA GLU A 134 5.52 15.84 6.69
C GLU A 134 6.52 14.76 6.21
N GLN A 135 6.34 14.27 4.99
CA GLN A 135 7.13 13.20 4.40
C GLN A 135 7.39 13.42 2.90
N PRO A 136 8.35 12.69 2.30
CA PRO A 136 8.59 12.74 0.86
C PRO A 136 7.33 12.39 0.06
N ALA A 137 7.20 12.98 -1.13
CA ALA A 137 6.18 12.66 -2.11
C ALA A 137 6.75 11.76 -3.20
N ILE A 138 6.18 10.56 -3.38
CA ILE A 138 6.47 9.73 -4.54
C ILE A 138 5.50 10.07 -5.66
N VAL A 139 6.05 10.26 -6.86
CA VAL A 139 5.34 10.58 -8.10
C VAL A 139 5.52 9.41 -9.04
N GLU A 140 4.44 8.88 -9.58
CA GLU A 140 4.43 7.70 -10.43
C GLU A 140 3.62 7.94 -11.70
N GLU A 141 3.96 7.26 -12.81
CA GLU A 141 3.07 7.20 -13.97
C GLU A 141 1.72 6.59 -13.55
N PHE A 142 0.63 7.27 -13.90
CA PHE A 142 -0.71 6.78 -13.58
C PHE A 142 -1.15 5.71 -14.56
N ILE A 143 -1.39 4.51 -14.06
CA ILE A 143 -1.78 3.36 -14.88
C ILE A 143 -3.30 3.16 -14.78
N VAL A 144 -4.00 3.38 -15.88
CA VAL A 144 -5.42 3.03 -15.99
C VAL A 144 -5.57 1.53 -16.24
N GLY A 145 -6.33 0.85 -15.38
CA GLY A 145 -6.49 -0.60 -15.51
C GLY A 145 -7.37 -1.22 -14.43
N ARG A 146 -7.30 -2.54 -14.35
CA ARG A 146 -7.92 -3.32 -13.30
C ARG A 146 -7.03 -3.32 -12.07
N GLU A 147 -7.61 -3.12 -10.91
CA GLU A 147 -6.91 -3.21 -9.63
C GLU A 147 -7.21 -4.57 -8.98
N LEU A 148 -6.20 -5.45 -8.99
CA LEU A 148 -6.29 -6.81 -8.46
C LEU A 148 -5.54 -6.89 -7.14
N TYR A 149 -6.09 -7.61 -6.17
CA TYR A 149 -5.46 -7.92 -4.90
C TYR A 149 -5.17 -9.41 -4.83
N VAL A 150 -3.94 -9.72 -4.44
CA VAL A 150 -3.46 -11.08 -4.22
C VAL A 150 -3.14 -11.22 -2.74
N SER A 151 -3.79 -12.16 -2.08
CA SER A 151 -3.48 -12.51 -0.70
C SER A 151 -2.77 -13.86 -0.67
N LEU A 152 -1.78 -13.99 0.20
CA LEU A 152 -1.03 -15.22 0.40
C LEU A 152 -1.20 -15.70 1.82
N ILE A 153 -1.27 -17.01 2.00
CA ILE A 153 -1.26 -17.64 3.31
C ILE A 153 -0.17 -18.71 3.35
N GLY A 154 0.49 -18.88 4.49
CA GLY A 154 1.58 -19.83 4.66
C GLY A 154 2.96 -19.16 4.81
N ASN A 155 4.00 -19.96 4.80
CA ASN A 155 5.38 -19.53 4.93
C ASN A 155 6.26 -20.28 3.94
N ASP A 156 7.32 -19.65 3.45
CA ASP A 156 8.35 -20.24 2.59
C ASP A 156 7.77 -21.03 1.41
N GLU A 157 8.15 -22.28 1.26
CA GLU A 157 7.67 -23.16 0.17
C GLU A 157 6.17 -23.53 0.24
N ARG A 158 5.51 -23.23 1.36
CA ARG A 158 4.08 -23.51 1.60
C ARG A 158 3.19 -22.29 1.41
N LEU A 159 3.65 -21.29 0.65
CA LEU A 159 2.84 -20.14 0.30
C LEU A 159 1.72 -20.54 -0.66
N GLU A 160 0.47 -20.30 -0.26
CA GLU A 160 -0.72 -20.56 -1.04
C GLU A 160 -1.40 -19.23 -1.42
N PRO A 161 -1.55 -18.92 -2.73
CA PRO A 161 -2.30 -17.77 -3.16
C PRO A 161 -3.80 -18.01 -2.99
N LEU A 162 -4.46 -17.10 -2.30
CA LEU A 162 -5.91 -17.09 -2.18
C LEU A 162 -6.57 -16.62 -3.49
N PRO A 163 -7.89 -16.82 -3.66
CA PRO A 163 -8.60 -16.31 -4.82
C PRO A 163 -8.39 -14.82 -5.01
N LEU A 164 -8.09 -14.40 -6.24
CA LEU A 164 -7.91 -12.99 -6.58
C LEU A 164 -9.17 -12.19 -6.28
N THR A 165 -9.00 -11.01 -5.71
CA THR A 165 -10.08 -10.03 -5.58
C THR A 165 -9.80 -8.80 -6.43
N GLU A 166 -10.86 -8.06 -6.76
CA GLU A 166 -10.81 -6.89 -7.64
C GLU A 166 -11.62 -5.75 -7.02
N LEU A 167 -11.06 -4.55 -7.02
CA LEU A 167 -11.81 -3.34 -6.73
C LEU A 167 -12.51 -2.89 -8.01
N VAL A 168 -13.84 -2.92 -8.01
CA VAL A 168 -14.64 -2.55 -9.17
C VAL A 168 -15.44 -1.29 -8.89
N PHE A 169 -15.62 -0.51 -9.95
CA PHE A 169 -16.39 0.72 -9.97
C PHE A 169 -17.56 0.60 -10.96
N ASP A 170 -18.66 1.23 -10.67
CA ASP A 170 -19.76 1.36 -11.61
C ASP A 170 -19.31 2.22 -12.80
N LYS A 171 -19.34 1.65 -14.00
CA LYS A 171 -18.83 2.28 -15.22
C LYS A 171 -19.68 3.48 -15.69
N GLU A 172 -20.95 3.52 -15.30
CA GLU A 172 -21.86 4.62 -15.64
C GLU A 172 -21.64 5.83 -14.73
N LYS A 173 -21.04 5.61 -13.55
CA LYS A 173 -20.83 6.65 -12.52
C LYS A 173 -19.39 7.13 -12.42
N ASN A 174 -18.46 6.50 -13.11
CA ASN A 174 -17.04 6.81 -13.02
C ASN A 174 -16.37 6.70 -14.39
N ALA A 175 -15.62 7.72 -14.77
CA ALA A 175 -14.72 7.67 -15.92
C ALA A 175 -13.57 6.67 -15.67
N PRO A 176 -12.93 6.11 -16.71
CA PRO A 176 -11.86 5.13 -16.55
C PRO A 176 -10.73 5.59 -15.61
N GLU A 177 -10.33 6.84 -15.73
CA GLU A 177 -9.29 7.51 -14.94
C GLU A 177 -9.67 7.74 -13.48
N GLU A 178 -10.97 7.73 -13.14
CA GLU A 178 -11.46 7.84 -11.77
C GLU A 178 -11.47 6.50 -11.00
N ARG A 179 -11.22 5.36 -11.68
CA ARG A 179 -11.42 4.01 -11.13
C ARG A 179 -10.16 3.46 -10.50
N PHE A 180 -9.73 4.07 -9.40
CA PHE A 180 -8.60 3.59 -8.61
C PHE A 180 -8.85 3.73 -7.10
N ALA A 181 -8.06 3.03 -6.29
CA ALA A 181 -8.21 2.95 -4.85
C ALA A 181 -7.80 4.23 -4.12
N THR A 182 -8.68 5.25 -4.16
CA THR A 182 -8.56 6.40 -3.27
C THR A 182 -8.90 6.04 -1.82
N GLN A 183 -8.55 6.91 -0.88
CA GLN A 183 -8.94 6.76 0.53
C GLN A 183 -10.47 6.64 0.66
N SER A 184 -11.23 7.50 -0.03
CA SER A 184 -12.70 7.41 -0.02
C SER A 184 -13.24 6.14 -0.67
N ALA A 185 -12.59 5.64 -1.73
CA ALA A 185 -12.99 4.39 -2.37
C ALA A 185 -12.78 3.17 -1.46
N LYS A 186 -11.85 3.24 -0.51
CA LYS A 186 -11.61 2.17 0.47
C LYS A 186 -12.49 2.29 1.72
N TRP A 187 -12.64 3.49 2.27
CA TRP A 187 -13.09 3.67 3.64
C TRP A 187 -14.38 4.47 3.81
N ASP A 188 -14.82 5.24 2.80
CA ASP A 188 -16.06 6.03 2.88
C ASP A 188 -17.24 5.25 2.29
N GLU A 189 -18.09 4.73 3.15
CA GLU A 189 -19.28 3.97 2.71
C GLU A 189 -20.25 4.80 1.86
N ALA A 190 -20.43 6.10 2.14
CA ALA A 190 -21.31 6.96 1.36
C ALA A 190 -20.74 7.18 -0.05
N TYR A 191 -19.44 7.40 -0.14
CA TYR A 191 -18.74 7.46 -1.43
C TYR A 191 -18.87 6.14 -2.19
N ARG A 192 -18.60 5.00 -1.53
CA ARG A 192 -18.71 3.67 -2.13
C ARG A 192 -20.10 3.40 -2.71
N ARG A 193 -21.16 3.69 -1.95
CA ARG A 193 -22.55 3.57 -2.42
C ARG A 193 -22.83 4.49 -3.62
N ARG A 194 -22.43 5.76 -3.53
CA ARG A 194 -22.65 6.75 -4.60
C ARG A 194 -21.94 6.37 -5.90
N LYS A 195 -20.68 5.96 -5.80
CA LYS A 195 -19.80 5.62 -6.94
C LYS A 195 -19.87 4.14 -7.35
N GLY A 196 -20.65 3.32 -6.64
CA GLY A 196 -20.80 1.88 -6.93
C GLY A 196 -19.51 1.09 -6.76
N VAL A 197 -18.70 1.44 -5.74
CA VAL A 197 -17.42 0.78 -5.46
C VAL A 197 -17.65 -0.50 -4.66
N ARG A 198 -17.09 -1.61 -5.14
CA ARG A 198 -17.22 -2.93 -4.50
C ARG A 198 -15.92 -3.71 -4.59
N ASN A 199 -15.63 -4.51 -3.56
CA ASN A 199 -14.63 -5.57 -3.61
C ASN A 199 -15.37 -6.85 -4.01
N VAL A 200 -14.90 -7.51 -5.05
CA VAL A 200 -15.50 -8.74 -5.59
C VAL A 200 -14.41 -9.76 -5.88
N PHE A 201 -14.77 -11.03 -6.04
CA PHE A 201 -13.84 -11.96 -6.68
C PHE A 201 -13.50 -11.48 -8.08
N ALA A 202 -12.21 -11.52 -8.43
CA ALA A 202 -11.76 -11.00 -9.71
C ALA A 202 -12.41 -11.75 -10.88
N ARG A 203 -12.82 -11.01 -11.88
CA ARG A 203 -13.21 -11.60 -13.17
C ARG A 203 -12.04 -12.39 -13.74
N PRO A 204 -12.29 -13.43 -14.53
CA PRO A 204 -11.23 -14.24 -15.12
C PRO A 204 -10.11 -13.37 -15.74
N VAL A 205 -8.88 -13.76 -15.51
CA VAL A 205 -7.68 -13.26 -16.17
C VAL A 205 -7.18 -14.32 -17.15
N SER A 206 -6.39 -13.93 -18.15
CA SER A 206 -5.79 -14.91 -19.08
C SER A 206 -4.86 -15.86 -18.32
N ALA A 207 -4.67 -17.08 -18.84
CA ALA A 207 -3.74 -18.05 -18.25
C ALA A 207 -2.33 -17.46 -18.07
N ALA A 208 -1.82 -16.74 -19.08
CA ALA A 208 -0.52 -16.07 -19.00
C ALA A 208 -0.46 -15.00 -17.91
N ALA A 209 -1.56 -14.22 -17.71
CA ALA A 209 -1.61 -13.25 -16.63
C ALA A 209 -1.66 -13.93 -15.25
N ARG A 210 -2.39 -15.05 -15.14
CA ARG A 210 -2.44 -15.83 -13.91
C ARG A 210 -1.08 -16.40 -13.53
N GLU A 211 -0.40 -17.04 -14.48
CA GLU A 211 0.95 -17.58 -14.29
C GLU A 211 1.93 -16.50 -13.85
N ARG A 212 1.86 -15.32 -14.49
CA ARG A 212 2.70 -14.18 -14.13
C ARG A 212 2.42 -13.65 -12.73
N ILE A 213 1.15 -13.56 -12.32
CA ILE A 213 0.76 -13.18 -10.97
C ILE A 213 1.35 -14.17 -9.96
N ASP A 214 1.15 -15.47 -10.20
CA ASP A 214 1.63 -16.52 -9.31
C ASP A 214 3.17 -16.50 -9.19
N THR A 215 3.89 -16.19 -10.27
CA THR A 215 5.35 -16.07 -10.27
C THR A 215 5.84 -14.84 -9.49
N ILE A 216 5.15 -13.71 -9.62
CA ILE A 216 5.53 -12.45 -8.95
C ILE A 216 5.26 -12.52 -7.45
N CYS A 217 4.22 -13.23 -7.03
CA CYS A 217 3.77 -13.26 -5.65
C CYS A 217 4.45 -14.35 -4.80
N ARG A 218 5.27 -15.21 -5.38
CA ARG A 218 6.08 -16.23 -4.70
C ARG A 218 7.52 -15.82 -4.56
#